data_69b2f931f8e395a9ce3680194c2dbde2
#
_entry.id   69b2f931f8e395a9ce3680194c2dbde2
#
_cell.length_a   1.000
_cell.length_b   1.000
_cell.length_c   1.000
_cell.angle_alpha   90.00
_cell.angle_beta   90.00
_cell.angle_gamma   90.00
#
_symmetry.space_group_name_H-M   'P 1'
#
loop_
_entity.id
_entity.type
_entity.pdbx_description
1 polymer ?
#
loop_
_entity_poly.entity_id
_entity_poly.type
_entity_poly.pdbx_seq_one_letter_code
_entity_poly.pdbx_strand_id
1 'polypeptide(L)'
;MSRIQLLFTATNGALSWAIRACTWSTWSHVGLVAGDQVIESMPGHGVRRVPLAGAIQCADRHELVTIPARDPARIIAAAAGQIGKPYDYEAIVGLGLHRDWQQADAWFCSELAAWAFHEAGEPLFRADCVRRVTPQHLWMLAPLNLPATGDGLL
;
A
#
# COMPACT_ATOMS: atom_id res chain seq x y z
N MET A 1 8.62 20.18 1.93
CA MET A 1 8.05 18.96 2.52
C MET A 1 8.41 17.81 1.60
N SER A 2 9.09 16.79 2.09
CA SER A 2 9.44 15.62 1.29
C SER A 2 8.19 14.80 0.96
N ARG A 3 8.30 13.88 0.01
CA ARG A 3 7.17 13.11 -0.48
C ARG A 3 7.60 11.67 -0.74
N ILE A 4 6.68 10.73 -0.57
CA ILE A 4 6.84 9.34 -0.94
C ILE A 4 5.75 8.95 -1.94
N GLN A 5 6.07 8.07 -2.87
CA GLN A 5 5.08 7.54 -3.81
C GLN A 5 4.62 6.13 -3.39
N LEU A 6 3.35 5.89 -3.55
CA LEU A 6 2.72 4.57 -3.46
C LEU A 6 2.27 4.15 -4.86
N LEU A 7 2.57 2.92 -5.23
CA LEU A 7 2.03 2.31 -6.44
C LEU A 7 0.79 1.51 -6.06
N PHE A 8 -0.36 1.90 -6.58
CA PHE A 8 -1.60 1.12 -6.51
C PHE A 8 -1.78 0.32 -7.78
N THR A 9 -2.17 -0.95 -7.65
CA THR A 9 -2.41 -1.82 -8.80
C THR A 9 -3.66 -2.66 -8.62
N ALA A 10 -4.24 -3.08 -9.74
CA ALA A 10 -5.29 -4.07 -9.80
C ALA A 10 -5.10 -4.93 -11.06
N THR A 11 -5.44 -6.21 -10.94
CA THR A 11 -5.46 -7.16 -12.04
C THR A 11 -6.86 -7.73 -12.24
N ASN A 12 -7.10 -8.37 -13.38
CA ASN A 12 -8.37 -9.06 -13.67
C ASN A 12 -8.43 -10.48 -13.11
N GLY A 13 -7.41 -10.91 -12.34
CA GLY A 13 -7.35 -12.21 -11.71
C GLY A 13 -8.37 -12.38 -10.57
N ALA A 14 -8.77 -13.65 -10.31
CA ALA A 14 -9.77 -13.97 -9.29
C ALA A 14 -9.39 -13.49 -7.89
N LEU A 15 -8.11 -13.60 -7.49
CA LEU A 15 -7.65 -13.13 -6.19
C LEU A 15 -7.73 -11.60 -6.07
N SER A 16 -7.35 -10.87 -7.12
CA SER A 16 -7.48 -9.41 -7.17
C SER A 16 -8.95 -8.98 -7.05
N TRP A 17 -9.84 -9.68 -7.72
CA TRP A 17 -11.28 -9.45 -7.59
C TRP A 17 -11.77 -9.71 -6.17
N ALA A 18 -11.38 -10.85 -5.56
CA ALA A 18 -11.75 -11.20 -4.20
C ALA A 18 -11.28 -10.16 -3.18
N ILE A 19 -10.02 -9.70 -3.28
CA ILE A 19 -9.48 -8.65 -2.41
C ILE A 19 -10.31 -7.37 -2.55
N ARG A 20 -10.58 -6.92 -3.77
CA ARG A 20 -11.38 -5.71 -4.01
C ARG A 20 -12.80 -5.81 -3.47
N ALA A 21 -13.43 -6.97 -3.64
CA ALA A 21 -14.78 -7.22 -3.13
C ALA A 21 -14.81 -7.24 -1.59
N CYS A 22 -13.86 -7.95 -0.95
CA CYS A 22 -13.77 -8.04 0.51
C CYS A 22 -13.38 -6.72 1.19
N THR A 23 -12.59 -5.89 0.53
CA THR A 23 -12.08 -4.64 1.10
C THR A 23 -12.82 -3.38 0.63
N TRP A 24 -13.82 -3.54 -0.21
CA TRP A 24 -14.56 -2.43 -0.85
C TRP A 24 -13.60 -1.45 -1.54
N SER A 25 -12.53 -1.96 -2.12
CA SER A 25 -11.45 -1.19 -2.72
C SER A 25 -11.53 -1.21 -4.25
N THR A 26 -11.18 -0.08 -4.85
CA THR A 26 -10.90 0.01 -6.29
C THR A 26 -9.61 -0.73 -6.64
N TRP A 27 -8.68 -0.82 -5.68
CA TRP A 27 -7.35 -1.38 -5.81
C TRP A 27 -7.23 -2.69 -5.03
N SER A 28 -6.52 -3.66 -5.58
CA SER A 28 -6.25 -4.93 -4.91
C SER A 28 -4.87 -4.98 -4.26
N HIS A 29 -3.99 -4.05 -4.60
CA HIS A 29 -2.61 -4.07 -4.15
C HIS A 29 -2.03 -2.66 -4.04
N VAL A 30 -1.05 -2.50 -3.13
CA VAL A 30 -0.27 -1.28 -2.96
C VAL A 30 1.17 -1.64 -2.59
N GLY A 31 2.13 -0.87 -3.11
CA GLY A 31 3.55 -0.97 -2.77
C GLY A 31 4.18 0.40 -2.55
N LEU A 32 5.28 0.43 -1.81
CA LEU A 32 6.08 1.63 -1.53
C LEU A 32 7.14 1.80 -2.62
N VAL A 33 7.14 2.94 -3.30
CA VAL A 33 8.11 3.24 -4.37
C VAL A 33 9.41 3.74 -3.76
N ALA A 34 10.50 3.08 -4.12
CA ALA A 34 11.86 3.37 -3.69
C ALA A 34 12.77 3.58 -4.91
N GLY A 35 12.79 4.79 -5.46
CA GLY A 35 13.47 5.10 -6.71
C GLY A 35 12.82 4.38 -7.90
N ASP A 36 13.57 3.53 -8.58
CA ASP A 36 13.11 2.71 -9.70
C ASP A 36 12.55 1.34 -9.28
N GLN A 37 12.36 1.13 -7.99
CA GLN A 37 11.89 -0.12 -7.41
C GLN A 37 10.65 0.07 -6.54
N VAL A 38 9.95 -1.03 -6.24
CA VAL A 38 8.81 -1.10 -5.34
C VAL A 38 9.07 -2.14 -4.27
N ILE A 39 8.81 -1.79 -3.01
CA ILE A 39 8.76 -2.73 -1.90
C ILE A 39 7.29 -3.05 -1.66
N GLU A 40 6.96 -4.33 -1.74
CA GLU A 40 5.58 -4.81 -1.69
C GLU A 40 5.48 -6.15 -0.96
N SER A 41 4.30 -6.47 -0.42
CA SER A 41 3.97 -7.83 0.01
C SER A 41 2.99 -8.44 -1.00
N MET A 42 3.41 -9.52 -1.66
CA MET A 42 2.68 -10.13 -2.76
C MET A 42 2.34 -11.60 -2.47
N PRO A 43 1.11 -12.04 -2.76
CA PRO A 43 0.74 -13.46 -2.65
C PRO A 43 1.73 -14.39 -3.37
N GLY A 44 2.13 -15.47 -2.71
CA GLY A 44 3.11 -16.44 -3.23
C GLY A 44 4.57 -16.02 -3.14
N HIS A 45 4.86 -14.76 -2.82
CA HIS A 45 6.22 -14.24 -2.77
C HIS A 45 6.59 -13.58 -1.43
N GLY A 46 5.60 -13.18 -0.62
CA GLY A 46 5.84 -12.41 0.59
C GLY A 46 6.35 -10.99 0.31
N VAL A 47 7.07 -10.44 1.27
CA VAL A 47 7.65 -9.10 1.16
C VAL A 47 8.90 -9.17 0.29
N ARG A 48 8.89 -8.37 -0.78
CA ARG A 48 9.95 -8.35 -1.79
C ARG A 48 10.20 -6.96 -2.34
N ARG A 49 11.30 -6.84 -3.07
CA ARG A 49 11.62 -5.64 -3.87
C ARG A 49 11.66 -6.03 -5.35
N VAL A 50 10.96 -5.28 -6.17
CA VAL A 50 10.86 -5.53 -7.62
C VAL A 50 11.05 -4.23 -8.40
N PRO A 51 11.47 -4.29 -9.68
CA PRO A 51 11.51 -3.10 -10.54
C PRO A 51 10.12 -2.48 -10.69
N LEU A 52 10.02 -1.17 -10.54
CA LEU A 52 8.77 -0.40 -10.69
C LEU A 52 8.13 -0.64 -12.06
N ALA A 53 8.93 -0.61 -13.13
CA ALA A 53 8.44 -0.87 -14.48
C ALA A 53 7.82 -2.26 -14.62
N GLY A 54 8.42 -3.29 -14.00
CA GLY A 54 7.89 -4.65 -14.00
C GLY A 54 6.58 -4.76 -13.22
N ALA A 55 6.48 -4.12 -12.06
CA ALA A 55 5.25 -4.09 -11.27
C ALA A 55 4.09 -3.43 -12.04
N ILE A 56 4.37 -2.32 -12.72
CA ILE A 56 3.40 -1.62 -13.58
C ILE A 56 2.97 -2.49 -14.75
N GLN A 57 3.92 -3.14 -15.42
CA GLN A 57 3.65 -3.97 -16.60
C GLN A 57 2.80 -5.20 -16.28
N CYS A 58 2.90 -5.73 -15.06
CA CYS A 58 2.11 -6.88 -14.61
C CYS A 58 0.67 -6.50 -14.17
N ALA A 59 0.33 -5.22 -14.12
CA ALA A 59 -0.97 -4.74 -13.68
C ALA A 59 -1.87 -4.38 -14.88
N ASP A 60 -3.16 -4.71 -14.78
CA ASP A 60 -4.16 -4.26 -15.77
C ASP A 60 -4.52 -2.78 -15.56
N ARG A 61 -4.44 -2.31 -14.31
CA ARG A 61 -4.59 -0.90 -13.95
C ARG A 61 -3.57 -0.54 -12.87
N HIS A 62 -3.02 0.65 -12.96
CA HIS A 62 -2.10 1.17 -11.96
C HIS A 62 -2.26 2.67 -11.78
N GLU A 63 -1.85 3.17 -10.63
CA GLU A 63 -1.72 4.59 -10.35
C GLU A 63 -0.58 4.84 -9.37
N LEU A 64 0.17 5.90 -9.60
CA LEU A 64 1.19 6.40 -8.69
C LEU A 64 0.63 7.58 -7.91
N VAL A 65 0.55 7.41 -6.61
CA VAL A 65 0.03 8.43 -5.70
C VAL A 65 1.16 8.97 -4.83
N THR A 66 1.24 10.27 -4.71
CA THR A 66 2.25 10.95 -3.88
C THR A 66 1.63 11.35 -2.55
N ILE A 67 2.22 10.88 -1.46
CA ILE A 67 1.82 11.23 -0.09
C ILE A 67 2.91 12.10 0.55
N PRO A 68 2.55 13.18 1.28
CA PRO A 68 3.51 13.93 2.07
C PRO A 68 4.20 13.04 3.11
N ALA A 69 5.51 13.18 3.25
CA ALA A 69 6.31 12.48 4.25
C ALA A 69 7.45 13.40 4.70
N ARG A 70 7.82 13.32 5.96
CA ARG A 70 8.97 14.09 6.50
C ARG A 70 10.28 13.40 6.17
N ASP A 71 10.31 12.06 6.35
CA ASP A 71 11.49 11.23 6.11
C ASP A 71 11.14 9.99 5.26
N PRO A 72 11.01 10.11 3.93
CA PRO A 72 10.76 9.00 3.03
C PRO A 72 11.79 7.88 3.13
N ALA A 73 13.07 8.23 3.37
CA ALA A 73 14.14 7.24 3.46
C ALA A 73 13.94 6.30 4.65
N ARG A 74 13.50 6.83 5.79
CA ARG A 74 13.19 6.03 6.98
C ARG A 74 11.99 5.11 6.78
N ILE A 75 10.96 5.58 6.08
CA ILE A 75 9.78 4.77 5.73
C ILE A 75 10.21 3.60 4.84
N ILE A 76 10.99 3.88 3.80
CA ILE A 76 11.50 2.85 2.88
C ILE A 76 12.41 1.86 3.62
N ALA A 77 13.29 2.34 4.52
CA ALA A 77 14.16 1.49 5.31
C ALA A 77 13.37 0.54 6.22
N ALA A 78 12.30 1.03 6.86
CA ALA A 78 11.40 0.21 7.67
C ALA A 78 10.78 -0.93 6.84
N ALA A 79 10.19 -0.61 5.68
CA ALA A 79 9.62 -1.61 4.78
C ALA A 79 10.67 -2.59 4.25
N ALA A 80 11.86 -2.11 3.89
CA ALA A 80 12.97 -2.94 3.40
C ALA A 80 13.44 -3.95 4.45
N GLY A 81 13.39 -3.59 5.73
CA GLY A 81 13.71 -4.49 6.85
C GLY A 81 12.75 -5.69 6.98
N GLN A 82 11.61 -5.66 6.30
CA GLN A 82 10.62 -6.75 6.30
C GLN A 82 10.78 -7.70 5.10
N ILE A 83 11.68 -7.42 4.16
CA ILE A 83 11.90 -8.27 2.98
C ILE A 83 12.24 -9.70 3.41
N GLY A 84 11.57 -10.68 2.77
CA GLY A 84 11.67 -12.11 3.08
C GLY A 84 10.59 -12.64 4.02
N LYS A 85 9.82 -11.78 4.68
CA LYS A 85 8.66 -12.23 5.49
C LYS A 85 7.51 -12.70 4.58
N PRO A 86 6.71 -13.68 5.04
CA PRO A 86 5.63 -14.25 4.25
C PRO A 86 4.48 -13.27 4.03
N TYR A 87 3.64 -13.58 3.03
CA TYR A 87 2.38 -12.90 2.80
C TYR A 87 1.30 -13.40 3.76
N ASP A 88 0.50 -12.47 4.31
CA ASP A 88 -0.60 -12.80 5.20
C ASP A 88 -1.89 -13.10 4.41
N TYR A 89 -2.15 -14.38 4.17
CA TYR A 89 -3.39 -14.84 3.55
C TYR A 89 -4.59 -14.79 4.50
N GLU A 90 -4.35 -14.94 5.81
CA GLU A 90 -5.42 -14.92 6.83
C GLU A 90 -6.01 -13.53 6.95
N ALA A 91 -5.20 -12.48 6.73
CA ALA A 91 -5.66 -11.11 6.70
C ALA A 91 -6.75 -10.86 5.65
N ILE A 92 -6.67 -11.51 4.46
CA ILE A 92 -7.71 -11.37 3.42
C ILE A 92 -9.04 -11.92 3.91
N VAL A 93 -9.01 -13.12 4.51
CA VAL A 93 -10.21 -13.78 5.03
C VAL A 93 -10.74 -13.01 6.24
N GLY A 94 -9.85 -12.56 7.12
CA GLY A 94 -10.18 -11.75 8.29
C GLY A 94 -10.85 -10.44 7.90
N LEU A 95 -10.33 -9.72 6.91
CA LEU A 95 -10.93 -8.49 6.38
C LEU A 95 -12.33 -8.74 5.81
N GLY A 96 -12.52 -9.84 5.07
CA GLY A 96 -13.83 -10.22 4.52
C GLY A 96 -14.85 -10.62 5.59
N LEU A 97 -14.42 -11.19 6.71
CA LEU A 97 -15.25 -11.62 7.83
C LEU A 97 -15.33 -10.58 8.97
N HIS A 98 -14.69 -9.42 8.83
CA HIS A 98 -14.57 -8.39 9.88
C HIS A 98 -13.94 -8.94 11.19
N ARG A 99 -12.97 -9.86 11.08
CA ARG A 99 -12.25 -10.48 12.20
C ARG A 99 -10.77 -10.17 12.14
N ASP A 100 -10.13 -10.06 13.30
CA ASP A 100 -8.68 -9.86 13.44
C ASP A 100 -7.94 -11.20 13.34
N TRP A 101 -7.97 -11.81 12.16
CA TRP A 101 -7.17 -12.98 11.84
C TRP A 101 -5.93 -12.52 11.10
N GLN A 102 -4.80 -12.49 11.82
CA GLN A 102 -3.53 -12.03 11.28
C GLN A 102 -2.38 -12.83 11.85
N GLN A 103 -1.41 -13.12 11.02
CA GLN A 103 -0.16 -13.74 11.44
C GLN A 103 0.83 -12.68 11.91
N ALA A 104 1.46 -12.89 13.08
CA ALA A 104 2.34 -11.90 13.70
C ALA A 104 3.57 -11.54 12.84
N ASP A 105 4.02 -12.47 12.00
CA ASP A 105 5.24 -12.33 11.17
C ASP A 105 4.96 -12.34 9.66
N ALA A 106 3.72 -12.09 9.25
CA ALA A 106 3.30 -12.01 7.86
C ALA A 106 2.69 -10.64 7.56
N TRP A 107 2.70 -10.23 6.30
CA TRP A 107 2.25 -8.91 5.88
C TRP A 107 1.23 -8.96 4.75
N PHE A 108 0.10 -8.27 4.93
CA PHE A 108 -0.74 -7.83 3.83
C PHE A 108 -0.16 -6.55 3.21
N CYS A 109 -0.39 -6.31 1.92
CA CYS A 109 0.28 -5.22 1.19
C CYS A 109 0.07 -3.83 1.80
N SER A 110 -1.17 -3.49 2.13
CA SER A 110 -1.51 -2.17 2.71
C SER A 110 -1.13 -2.07 4.19
N GLU A 111 -1.11 -3.18 4.90
CA GLU A 111 -0.64 -3.24 6.28
C GLU A 111 0.86 -2.93 6.36
N LEU A 112 1.67 -3.55 5.49
CA LEU A 112 3.10 -3.27 5.40
C LEU A 112 3.37 -1.78 5.16
N ALA A 113 2.62 -1.17 4.21
CA ALA A 113 2.77 0.24 3.91
C ALA A 113 2.42 1.12 5.12
N ALA A 114 1.25 0.91 5.74
CA ALA A 114 0.81 1.67 6.90
C ALA A 114 1.75 1.51 8.10
N TRP A 115 2.23 0.28 8.33
CA TRP A 115 3.19 -0.01 9.38
C TRP A 115 4.54 0.69 9.14
N ALA A 116 5.04 0.73 7.91
CA ALA A 116 6.30 1.40 7.60
C ALA A 116 6.26 2.90 7.93
N PHE A 117 5.13 3.57 7.67
CA PHE A 117 4.93 4.95 8.13
C PHE A 117 4.90 5.06 9.65
N HIS A 118 4.21 4.14 10.34
CA HIS A 118 4.15 4.12 11.79
C HIS A 118 5.55 3.95 12.42
N GLU A 119 6.34 3.00 11.90
CA GLU A 119 7.70 2.71 12.38
C GLU A 119 8.66 3.87 12.13
N ALA A 120 8.45 4.61 11.05
CA ALA A 120 9.20 5.83 10.77
C ALA A 120 8.85 7.02 11.68
N GLY A 121 7.83 6.87 12.56
CA GLY A 121 7.35 7.95 13.43
C GLY A 121 6.44 8.95 12.72
N GLU A 122 5.84 8.55 11.60
CA GLU A 122 4.91 9.34 10.78
C GLU A 122 3.59 8.62 10.55
N PRO A 123 2.88 8.16 11.61
CA PRO A 123 1.72 7.30 11.45
C PRO A 123 0.61 7.96 10.62
N LEU A 124 0.11 7.25 9.63
CA LEU A 124 -1.06 7.65 8.83
C LEU A 124 -2.37 7.31 9.52
N PHE A 125 -2.36 6.28 10.37
CA PHE A 125 -3.51 5.76 11.09
C PHE A 125 -3.14 5.53 12.55
N ARG A 126 -4.15 5.34 13.40
CA ARG A 126 -3.96 4.93 14.79
C ARG A 126 -3.26 3.56 14.83
N ALA A 127 -2.40 3.34 15.82
CA ALA A 127 -1.63 2.11 15.96
C ALA A 127 -2.49 0.84 16.02
N ASP A 128 -3.65 0.92 16.67
CA ASP A 128 -4.63 -0.16 16.79
C ASP A 128 -5.40 -0.45 15.48
N CYS A 129 -5.28 0.41 14.48
CA CYS A 129 -5.92 0.26 13.17
C CYS A 129 -4.98 -0.23 12.07
N VAL A 130 -3.66 -0.19 12.27
CA VAL A 130 -2.66 -0.49 11.21
C VAL A 130 -2.93 -1.85 10.55
N ARG A 131 -3.26 -2.86 11.35
CA ARG A 131 -3.55 -4.22 10.88
C ARG A 131 -4.88 -4.38 10.12
N ARG A 132 -5.70 -3.33 10.07
CA ARG A 132 -7.00 -3.31 9.36
C ARG A 132 -6.96 -2.38 8.15
N VAL A 133 -5.79 -1.86 7.81
CA VAL A 133 -5.65 -0.94 6.69
C VAL A 133 -5.76 -1.70 5.38
N THR A 134 -6.72 -1.28 4.56
CA THR A 134 -6.93 -1.81 3.20
C THR A 134 -6.27 -0.88 2.17
N PRO A 135 -6.06 -1.33 0.93
CA PRO A 135 -5.61 -0.43 -0.14
C PRO A 135 -6.50 0.79 -0.31
N GLN A 136 -7.83 0.65 -0.06
CA GLN A 136 -8.77 1.77 -0.14
C GLN A 136 -8.50 2.84 0.91
N HIS A 137 -8.15 2.46 2.14
CA HIS A 137 -7.83 3.42 3.19
C HIS A 137 -6.61 4.28 2.82
N LEU A 138 -5.56 3.67 2.27
CA LEU A 138 -4.38 4.40 1.79
C LEU A 138 -4.70 5.27 0.57
N TRP A 139 -5.55 4.77 -0.33
CA TRP A 139 -6.02 5.54 -1.48
C TRP A 139 -6.76 6.81 -1.07
N MET A 140 -7.62 6.73 -0.06
CA MET A 140 -8.39 7.86 0.44
C MET A 140 -7.55 8.95 1.13
N LEU A 141 -6.30 8.65 1.49
CA LEU A 141 -5.34 9.63 2.02
C LEU A 141 -4.62 10.41 0.91
N ALA A 142 -4.77 9.97 -0.35
CA ALA A 142 -4.17 10.65 -1.48
C ALA A 142 -4.67 12.10 -1.54
N PRO A 143 -3.77 13.09 -1.66
CA PRO A 143 -4.19 14.46 -1.92
C PRO A 143 -4.99 14.49 -3.23
N LEU A 144 -6.11 15.18 -3.23
CA LEU A 144 -6.81 15.44 -4.48
C LEU A 144 -5.86 16.21 -5.40
N ASN A 145 -5.59 15.65 -6.57
CA ASN A 145 -4.96 16.38 -7.68
C ASN A 145 -6.03 17.31 -8.28
N LEU A 146 -6.42 18.32 -7.52
CA LEU A 146 -7.20 19.40 -8.09
C LEU A 146 -6.28 20.08 -9.13
N PRO A 147 -6.74 20.26 -10.39
CA PRO A 147 -6.01 21.10 -11.32
C PRO A 147 -5.77 22.43 -10.60
N ALA A 148 -4.54 22.94 -10.68
CA ALA A 148 -4.25 24.27 -10.18
C ALA A 148 -5.35 25.18 -10.71
N THR A 149 -6.18 25.72 -9.82
CA THR A 149 -7.18 26.70 -10.19
C THR A 149 -6.38 27.87 -10.76
N GLY A 150 -6.35 27.90 -12.10
CA GLY A 150 -5.80 29.05 -12.81
C GLY A 150 -6.49 30.29 -12.27
N ASP A 151 -5.69 31.27 -11.95
CA ASP A 151 -6.08 32.60 -11.58
C ASP A 151 -7.29 33.07 -12.38
N GLY A 152 -8.24 33.63 -11.67
CA GLY A 152 -9.18 34.55 -12.26
C GLY A 152 -10.63 34.16 -12.19
N LEU A 153 -11.26 34.53 -11.09
CA LEU A 153 -12.57 35.17 -11.10
C LEU A 153 -12.72 35.90 -9.76
N LEU A 154 -12.27 37.13 -9.74
CA LEU A 154 -12.90 38.19 -8.99
C LEU A 154 -13.65 39.05 -9.99
#